data_4f1ce65834a4e3d519bdee341ea88f16
#
_entry.id   4f1ce65834a4e3d519bdee341ea88f16
#
_cell.length_a   1.000
_cell.length_b   1.000
_cell.length_c   1.000
_cell.angle_alpha   90.00
_cell.angle_beta   90.00
_cell.angle_gamma   90.00
#
_symmetry.space_group_name_H-M   'P 1'
#
loop_
_entity.id
_entity.type
_entity.pdbx_description
1 polymer ?
#
loop_
_entity_poly.entity_id
_entity_poly.type
_entity_poly.pdbx_seq_one_letter_code
_entity_poly.pdbx_strand_id
1 'polypeptide(L)'
;MAIPSRPSKILVIGSGGREHALATRLLASASVCEVVVTPGNAGTTHSLIPGKVMRSVPGDPLAVAAQEWPDLIVIGPEVPLCDGLSDRLSDAGHVVFGPTRLAAQLEGSKAFMKRFAARYGIPTGRFQVVTTEEEAERAIREFAEAPVVKADGLAAGKGVVVADTHAQALEAARAMLSGAAFGAAGRTVVIEERVSGAEASMHAICDGERFVLLPAAQDHKRIFDGDRGPNTGGMGTYAPAPLVTAELQERIRHEIFERALRGMVEDGHPFRGVLFAGLMISETSEISLLEFNVRFGDPETQVLMAVLDGDLAEALAAAARGELRPELLQVSPDHALCIVLAAAGYPEGPRTGDVITGLDTAAAVPGVQVFHAGTSLRDGQVVSSGGRVLGVTARGATLREAHARAYQAAESIAFEGRQFRRDIGARALGTRQ
;
A
#
# COMPACT_ATOMS: atom_id res chain seq x y z
N MET A 1 -5.91 20.39 -25.71
CA MET A 1 -4.43 20.56 -25.75
C MET A 1 -3.78 19.19 -25.79
N ALA A 2 -2.66 19.02 -26.50
CA ALA A 2 -1.94 17.76 -26.47
C ALA A 2 -1.37 17.56 -25.04
N ILE A 3 -1.60 16.38 -24.46
CA ILE A 3 -1.10 16.02 -23.12
C ILE A 3 0.43 15.86 -23.24
N PRO A 4 1.24 16.56 -22.43
CA PRO A 4 2.68 16.42 -22.51
C PRO A 4 3.10 15.00 -22.19
N SER A 5 4.04 14.44 -22.97
CA SER A 5 4.61 13.11 -22.69
C SER A 5 5.34 13.07 -21.34
N ARG A 6 5.86 14.23 -20.91
CA ARG A 6 6.56 14.43 -19.64
C ARG A 6 5.81 15.45 -18.79
N PRO A 7 5.17 15.03 -17.68
CA PRO A 7 4.43 15.94 -16.84
C PRO A 7 5.38 16.91 -16.12
N SER A 8 4.96 18.16 -16.01
CA SER A 8 5.67 19.22 -15.27
C SER A 8 5.00 19.51 -13.93
N LYS A 9 3.66 19.42 -13.88
CA LYS A 9 2.86 19.61 -12.67
C LYS A 9 2.03 18.37 -12.40
N ILE A 10 2.14 17.85 -11.18
CA ILE A 10 1.45 16.62 -10.76
C ILE A 10 0.58 16.89 -9.53
N LEU A 11 -0.62 16.34 -9.51
CA LEU A 11 -1.48 16.29 -8.34
C LEU A 11 -1.44 14.90 -7.72
N VAL A 12 -1.06 14.79 -6.45
CA VAL A 12 -1.14 13.56 -5.65
C VAL A 12 -2.32 13.69 -4.69
N ILE A 13 -3.24 12.72 -4.72
CA ILE A 13 -4.40 12.69 -3.83
C ILE A 13 -4.14 11.76 -2.68
N GLY A 14 -4.27 12.28 -1.45
CA GLY A 14 -4.09 11.59 -0.18
C GLY A 14 -3.25 12.38 0.81
N SER A 15 -3.01 11.81 2.00
CA SER A 15 -2.33 12.49 3.11
C SER A 15 -1.39 11.60 3.92
N GLY A 16 -1.20 10.35 3.51
CA GLY A 16 -0.39 9.36 4.22
C GLY A 16 1.10 9.43 3.91
N GLY A 17 1.86 8.53 4.53
CA GLY A 17 3.30 8.36 4.27
C GLY A 17 3.57 7.91 2.84
N ARG A 18 2.69 7.10 2.28
CA ARG A 18 2.69 6.70 0.87
C ARG A 18 2.63 7.90 -0.06
N GLU A 19 1.70 8.82 0.16
CA GLU A 19 1.53 9.99 -0.70
C GLU A 19 2.72 10.94 -0.58
N HIS A 20 3.29 11.11 0.61
CA HIS A 20 4.50 11.90 0.78
C HIS A 20 5.71 11.26 0.06
N ALA A 21 5.88 9.94 0.15
CA ALA A 21 6.94 9.23 -0.56
C ALA A 21 6.77 9.33 -2.09
N LEU A 22 5.55 9.15 -2.59
CA LEU A 22 5.22 9.33 -4.02
C LEU A 22 5.50 10.77 -4.47
N ALA A 23 5.01 11.78 -3.75
CA ALA A 23 5.21 13.18 -4.08
C ALA A 23 6.69 13.55 -4.14
N THR A 24 7.48 13.08 -3.17
CA THR A 24 8.93 13.30 -3.14
C THR A 24 9.62 12.67 -4.33
N ARG A 25 9.29 11.41 -4.66
CA ARG A 25 9.91 10.69 -5.76
C ARG A 25 9.48 11.24 -7.13
N LEU A 26 8.22 11.62 -7.30
CA LEU A 26 7.71 12.28 -8.50
C LEU A 26 8.39 13.63 -8.72
N LEU A 27 8.53 14.42 -7.67
CA LEU A 27 9.21 15.71 -7.74
C LEU A 27 10.70 15.57 -8.13
N ALA A 28 11.33 14.44 -7.83
CA ALA A 28 12.71 14.16 -8.24
C ALA A 28 12.84 13.91 -9.76
N SER A 29 11.78 13.57 -10.49
CA SER A 29 11.79 13.40 -11.95
C SER A 29 12.19 14.70 -12.65
N ALA A 30 12.98 14.58 -13.74
CA ALA A 30 13.63 15.73 -14.36
C ALA A 30 12.64 16.78 -14.88
N SER A 31 11.53 16.35 -15.47
CA SER A 31 10.51 17.24 -16.06
C SER A 31 9.62 17.92 -15.02
N VAL A 32 9.50 17.36 -13.81
CA VAL A 32 8.55 17.84 -12.80
C VAL A 32 9.10 19.05 -12.06
N CYS A 33 8.37 20.15 -12.12
CA CYS A 33 8.68 21.39 -11.43
C CYS A 33 7.83 21.56 -10.15
N GLU A 34 6.61 21.03 -10.17
CA GLU A 34 5.65 21.19 -9.08
C GLU A 34 4.88 19.91 -8.78
N VAL A 35 4.75 19.57 -7.50
CA VAL A 35 3.82 18.57 -6.99
C VAL A 35 2.87 19.20 -5.99
N VAL A 36 1.59 19.13 -6.29
CA VAL A 36 0.48 19.52 -5.40
C VAL A 36 -0.02 18.26 -4.71
N VAL A 37 -0.24 18.31 -3.41
CA VAL A 37 -0.79 17.18 -2.63
C VAL A 37 -2.11 17.61 -1.98
N THR A 38 -3.17 16.83 -2.13
CA THR A 38 -4.48 17.14 -1.54
C THR A 38 -5.03 15.96 -0.73
N PRO A 39 -5.39 16.14 0.55
CA PRO A 39 -5.19 17.34 1.37
C PRO A 39 -3.74 17.52 1.83
N GLY A 40 -2.88 16.48 1.72
CA GLY A 40 -1.51 16.48 2.18
C GLY A 40 -1.35 16.37 3.70
N ASN A 41 -0.12 16.55 4.19
CA ASN A 41 0.26 16.51 5.60
C ASN A 41 1.40 17.50 5.88
N ALA A 42 1.96 17.51 7.09
CA ALA A 42 3.00 18.45 7.45
C ALA A 42 4.27 18.35 6.56
N GLY A 43 4.59 17.15 6.05
CA GLY A 43 5.76 16.90 5.19
C GLY A 43 5.57 17.32 3.73
N THR A 44 4.33 17.52 3.29
CA THR A 44 4.02 17.89 1.88
C THR A 44 3.81 19.39 1.69
N THR A 45 4.14 20.22 2.68
CA THR A 45 3.96 21.66 2.65
C THR A 45 5.09 22.42 1.97
N HIS A 46 6.25 21.80 1.79
CA HIS A 46 7.43 22.42 1.16
C HIS A 46 8.32 21.34 0.50
N SER A 47 9.14 21.77 -0.44
CA SER A 47 10.10 20.91 -1.12
C SER A 47 11.48 21.01 -0.48
N LEU A 48 12.16 19.86 -0.39
CA LEU A 48 13.60 19.81 -0.06
C LEU A 48 14.49 19.83 -1.30
N ILE A 49 13.91 19.83 -2.51
CA ILE A 49 14.66 19.85 -3.77
C ILE A 49 14.76 21.30 -4.25
N PRO A 50 16.00 21.87 -4.37
CA PRO A 50 16.18 23.26 -4.82
C PRO A 50 15.53 23.50 -6.19
N GLY A 51 14.82 24.63 -6.31
CA GLY A 51 14.17 25.04 -7.56
C GLY A 51 12.88 24.30 -7.92
N LYS A 52 12.41 23.37 -7.08
CA LYS A 52 11.16 22.65 -7.27
C LYS A 52 10.16 22.94 -6.15
N VAL A 53 8.86 22.84 -6.45
CA VAL A 53 7.79 23.18 -5.53
C VAL A 53 7.02 21.94 -5.09
N MET A 54 6.84 21.76 -3.80
CA MET A 54 5.85 20.87 -3.21
C MET A 54 4.95 21.69 -2.28
N ARG A 55 3.64 21.51 -2.40
CA ARG A 55 2.68 22.20 -1.54
C ARG A 55 1.43 21.39 -1.31
N SER A 56 0.85 21.59 -0.15
CA SER A 56 -0.46 21.00 0.19
C SER A 56 -1.58 21.98 -0.16
N VAL A 57 -2.63 21.47 -0.76
CA VAL A 57 -3.85 22.23 -1.05
C VAL A 57 -5.05 21.44 -0.50
N PRO A 58 -5.58 21.82 0.67
CA PRO A 58 -6.75 21.14 1.23
C PRO A 58 -7.99 21.45 0.40
N GLY A 59 -8.84 20.45 0.18
CA GLY A 59 -10.09 20.63 -0.56
C GLY A 59 -10.64 19.33 -1.14
N ASP A 60 -11.77 19.45 -1.80
CA ASP A 60 -12.33 18.36 -2.60
C ASP A 60 -11.40 18.06 -3.79
N PRO A 61 -11.02 16.80 -4.04
CA PRO A 61 -10.07 16.47 -5.09
C PRO A 61 -10.48 16.90 -6.50
N LEU A 62 -11.78 16.89 -6.84
CA LEU A 62 -12.26 17.37 -8.13
C LEU A 62 -12.12 18.89 -8.26
N ALA A 63 -12.45 19.61 -7.20
CA ALA A 63 -12.31 21.08 -7.19
C ALA A 63 -10.84 21.49 -7.27
N VAL A 64 -9.95 20.81 -6.53
CA VAL A 64 -8.51 21.06 -6.58
C VAL A 64 -7.95 20.72 -7.96
N ALA A 65 -8.34 19.60 -8.57
CA ALA A 65 -7.91 19.23 -9.92
C ALA A 65 -8.34 20.27 -10.96
N ALA A 66 -9.57 20.76 -10.88
CA ALA A 66 -10.08 21.80 -11.79
C ALA A 66 -9.35 23.14 -11.62
N GLN A 67 -9.00 23.52 -10.38
CA GLN A 67 -8.26 24.75 -10.10
C GLN A 67 -6.79 24.66 -10.53
N GLU A 68 -6.13 23.54 -10.22
CA GLU A 68 -4.70 23.34 -10.41
C GLU A 68 -4.34 22.91 -11.83
N TRP A 69 -5.24 22.25 -12.53
CA TRP A 69 -5.10 21.69 -13.87
C TRP A 69 -3.75 20.98 -14.10
N PRO A 70 -3.48 19.91 -13.34
CA PRO A 70 -2.22 19.19 -13.42
C PRO A 70 -2.09 18.38 -14.73
N ASP A 71 -0.85 18.10 -15.15
CA ASP A 71 -0.55 17.23 -16.29
C ASP A 71 -0.80 15.74 -15.99
N LEU A 72 -0.74 15.37 -14.70
CA LEU A 72 -0.99 14.02 -14.22
C LEU A 72 -1.60 14.07 -12.82
N ILE A 73 -2.58 13.20 -12.57
CA ILE A 73 -3.16 12.96 -11.25
C ILE A 73 -2.82 11.55 -10.81
N VAL A 74 -2.30 11.40 -9.58
CA VAL A 74 -1.99 10.11 -8.94
C VAL A 74 -2.86 9.97 -7.69
N ILE A 75 -3.69 8.92 -7.65
CA ILE A 75 -4.58 8.66 -6.51
C ILE A 75 -3.89 7.67 -5.59
N GLY A 76 -3.62 8.09 -4.34
CA GLY A 76 -2.94 7.27 -3.34
C GLY A 76 -3.84 6.25 -2.64
N PRO A 77 -4.95 6.66 -1.97
CA PRO A 77 -5.77 5.79 -1.15
C PRO A 77 -6.82 5.00 -1.94
N GLU A 78 -7.23 3.86 -1.39
CA GLU A 78 -8.19 2.92 -1.98
C GLU A 78 -9.63 3.44 -2.02
N VAL A 79 -10.07 4.13 -0.98
CA VAL A 79 -11.47 4.58 -0.86
C VAL A 79 -11.90 5.44 -2.06
N PRO A 80 -11.18 6.51 -2.44
CA PRO A 80 -11.53 7.30 -3.61
C PRO A 80 -11.54 6.51 -4.93
N LEU A 81 -10.65 5.51 -5.07
CA LEU A 81 -10.60 4.64 -6.25
C LEU A 81 -11.85 3.77 -6.34
N CYS A 82 -12.23 3.12 -5.24
CA CYS A 82 -13.45 2.30 -5.17
C CYS A 82 -14.72 3.13 -5.33
N ASP A 83 -14.69 4.41 -4.95
CA ASP A 83 -15.80 5.36 -5.13
C ASP A 83 -15.83 5.99 -6.54
N GLY A 84 -14.91 5.63 -7.43
CA GLY A 84 -14.89 6.07 -8.82
C GLY A 84 -14.36 7.49 -9.01
N LEU A 85 -13.45 7.97 -8.16
CA LEU A 85 -12.82 9.28 -8.35
C LEU A 85 -11.99 9.31 -9.63
N SER A 86 -11.33 8.20 -9.99
CA SER A 86 -10.57 8.08 -11.24
C SER A 86 -11.45 8.30 -12.46
N ASP A 87 -12.65 7.71 -12.49
CA ASP A 87 -13.60 7.87 -13.57
C ASP A 87 -14.04 9.33 -13.69
N ARG A 88 -14.46 9.95 -12.57
CA ARG A 88 -14.92 11.35 -12.55
C ARG A 88 -13.86 12.36 -13.00
N LEU A 89 -12.60 12.15 -12.58
CA LEU A 89 -11.49 13.01 -13.01
C LEU A 89 -11.16 12.82 -14.49
N SER A 90 -11.23 11.59 -14.99
CA SER A 90 -11.04 11.28 -16.42
C SER A 90 -12.15 11.89 -17.29
N ASP A 91 -13.41 11.80 -16.84
CA ASP A 91 -14.56 12.44 -17.50
C ASP A 91 -14.44 13.97 -17.53
N ALA A 92 -13.78 14.56 -16.53
CA ALA A 92 -13.44 15.99 -16.49
C ALA A 92 -12.23 16.35 -17.38
N GLY A 93 -11.62 15.39 -18.09
CA GLY A 93 -10.54 15.60 -19.05
C GLY A 93 -9.13 15.55 -18.47
N HIS A 94 -8.95 15.05 -17.26
CA HIS A 94 -7.64 14.89 -16.63
C HIS A 94 -6.98 13.56 -17.01
N VAL A 95 -5.65 13.52 -17.04
CA VAL A 95 -4.88 12.28 -17.11
C VAL A 95 -4.74 11.74 -15.70
N VAL A 96 -5.28 10.54 -15.46
CA VAL A 96 -5.34 9.93 -14.14
C VAL A 96 -4.60 8.60 -14.13
N PHE A 97 -3.65 8.47 -13.22
CA PHE A 97 -3.03 7.19 -12.88
C PHE A 97 -3.75 6.60 -11.65
N GLY A 98 -4.62 5.66 -11.93
CA GLY A 98 -5.47 4.95 -10.98
C GLY A 98 -6.56 4.18 -11.73
N PRO A 99 -6.96 2.98 -11.24
CA PRO A 99 -7.98 2.16 -11.89
C PRO A 99 -9.36 2.81 -11.87
N THR A 100 -10.19 2.43 -12.82
CA THR A 100 -11.62 2.76 -12.82
C THR A 100 -12.31 2.11 -11.61
N ARG A 101 -13.50 2.58 -11.26
CA ARG A 101 -14.31 2.00 -10.18
C ARG A 101 -14.55 0.50 -10.35
N LEU A 102 -14.77 0.05 -11.58
CA LEU A 102 -15.00 -1.37 -11.88
C LEU A 102 -13.72 -2.18 -11.71
N ALA A 103 -12.57 -1.69 -12.17
CA ALA A 103 -11.29 -2.34 -11.96
C ALA A 103 -10.86 -2.32 -10.48
N ALA A 104 -11.24 -1.28 -9.74
CA ALA A 104 -10.98 -1.17 -8.30
C ALA A 104 -11.75 -2.20 -7.44
N GLN A 105 -12.71 -2.94 -8.02
CA GLN A 105 -13.39 -4.03 -7.32
C GLN A 105 -12.43 -5.16 -6.89
N LEU A 106 -11.26 -5.28 -7.52
CA LEU A 106 -10.21 -6.23 -7.07
C LEU A 106 -9.77 -5.98 -5.61
N GLU A 107 -9.83 -4.75 -5.09
CA GLU A 107 -9.65 -4.42 -3.66
C GLU A 107 -10.99 -4.17 -2.96
N GLY A 108 -11.91 -3.50 -3.67
CA GLY A 108 -13.19 -3.06 -3.12
C GLY A 108 -14.12 -4.18 -2.68
N SER A 109 -13.99 -5.39 -3.24
CA SER A 109 -14.77 -6.57 -2.88
C SER A 109 -13.89 -7.82 -2.86
N LYS A 110 -13.74 -8.41 -1.68
CA LYS A 110 -13.02 -9.67 -1.49
C LYS A 110 -13.73 -10.84 -2.20
N ALA A 111 -15.06 -10.83 -2.18
CA ALA A 111 -15.86 -11.82 -2.87
C ALA A 111 -15.68 -11.73 -4.39
N PHE A 112 -15.66 -10.52 -4.96
CA PHE A 112 -15.33 -10.31 -6.37
C PHE A 112 -13.93 -10.82 -6.68
N MET A 113 -12.92 -10.40 -5.92
CA MET A 113 -11.52 -10.77 -6.11
C MET A 113 -11.34 -12.30 -6.07
N LYS A 114 -11.94 -12.99 -5.11
CA LYS A 114 -11.83 -14.45 -5.00
C LYS A 114 -12.49 -15.18 -6.17
N ARG A 115 -13.69 -14.73 -6.60
CA ARG A 115 -14.36 -15.30 -7.77
C ARG A 115 -13.58 -15.02 -9.05
N PHE A 116 -13.00 -13.83 -9.18
CA PHE A 116 -12.11 -13.46 -10.27
C PHE A 116 -10.87 -14.34 -10.29
N ALA A 117 -10.18 -14.52 -9.16
CA ALA A 117 -9.01 -15.39 -9.05
C ALA A 117 -9.33 -16.84 -9.47
N ALA A 118 -10.44 -17.39 -9.01
CA ALA A 118 -10.88 -18.72 -9.38
C ALA A 118 -11.17 -18.85 -10.90
N ARG A 119 -11.84 -17.85 -11.49
CA ARG A 119 -12.18 -17.84 -12.92
C ARG A 119 -10.95 -17.85 -13.82
N TYR A 120 -9.93 -17.06 -13.45
CA TYR A 120 -8.72 -16.89 -14.26
C TYR A 120 -7.55 -17.77 -13.81
N GLY A 121 -7.82 -18.74 -12.90
CA GLY A 121 -6.82 -19.70 -12.45
C GLY A 121 -5.67 -19.08 -11.65
N ILE A 122 -5.89 -17.92 -11.01
CA ILE A 122 -4.93 -17.29 -10.11
C ILE A 122 -4.88 -18.13 -8.83
N PRO A 123 -3.70 -18.62 -8.38
CA PRO A 123 -3.60 -19.47 -7.20
C PRO A 123 -4.00 -18.68 -5.94
N THR A 124 -4.96 -19.23 -5.21
CA THR A 124 -5.47 -18.69 -3.94
C THR A 124 -6.05 -19.83 -3.10
N GLY A 125 -6.12 -19.68 -1.78
CA GLY A 125 -6.75 -20.67 -0.89
C GLY A 125 -8.20 -20.95 -1.27
N ARG A 126 -8.68 -22.17 -0.97
CA ARG A 126 -10.11 -22.51 -1.13
C ARG A 126 -10.96 -21.49 -0.39
N PHE A 127 -12.11 -21.14 -0.93
CA PHE A 127 -12.99 -20.15 -0.33
C PHE A 127 -14.47 -20.44 -0.58
N GLN A 128 -15.32 -19.89 0.27
CA GLN A 128 -16.74 -19.82 0.06
C GLN A 128 -17.24 -18.40 0.38
N VAL A 129 -18.19 -17.92 -0.40
CA VAL A 129 -18.84 -16.62 -0.20
C VAL A 129 -20.22 -16.89 0.37
N VAL A 130 -20.53 -16.32 1.52
CA VAL A 130 -21.75 -16.55 2.30
C VAL A 130 -22.44 -15.24 2.63
N THR A 131 -23.78 -15.29 2.76
CA THR A 131 -24.64 -14.14 3.05
C THR A 131 -25.57 -14.38 4.24
N THR A 132 -25.63 -15.63 4.75
CA THR A 132 -26.41 -15.98 5.93
C THR A 132 -25.58 -16.76 6.95
N GLU A 133 -26.05 -16.81 8.20
CA GLU A 133 -25.38 -17.57 9.27
C GLU A 133 -25.38 -19.07 8.98
N GLU A 134 -26.47 -19.60 8.41
CA GLU A 134 -26.59 -21.02 8.08
C GLU A 134 -25.61 -21.43 6.97
N GLU A 135 -25.40 -20.54 5.98
CA GLU A 135 -24.38 -20.72 4.95
C GLU A 135 -22.98 -20.70 5.57
N ALA A 136 -22.73 -19.74 6.48
CA ALA A 136 -21.44 -19.62 7.16
C ALA A 136 -21.11 -20.86 8.00
N GLU A 137 -22.08 -21.37 8.77
CA GLU A 137 -21.92 -22.57 9.58
C GLU A 137 -21.61 -23.81 8.72
N ARG A 138 -22.30 -23.99 7.59
CA ARG A 138 -22.00 -25.08 6.64
C ARG A 138 -20.60 -24.94 6.04
N ALA A 139 -20.29 -23.74 5.54
CA ALA A 139 -19.00 -23.46 4.91
C ALA A 139 -17.83 -23.72 5.88
N ILE A 140 -17.90 -23.25 7.11
CA ILE A 140 -16.86 -23.42 8.12
C ILE A 140 -16.59 -24.91 8.41
N ARG A 141 -17.64 -25.76 8.46
CA ARG A 141 -17.50 -27.20 8.71
C ARG A 141 -16.78 -27.97 7.58
N GLU A 142 -16.71 -27.41 6.38
CA GLU A 142 -16.03 -28.06 5.24
C GLU A 142 -14.52 -27.89 5.26
N PHE A 143 -13.99 -26.99 6.11
CA PHE A 143 -12.56 -26.84 6.29
C PHE A 143 -12.04 -27.74 7.41
N ALA A 144 -10.93 -28.44 7.15
CA ALA A 144 -10.33 -29.33 8.16
C ALA A 144 -9.76 -28.53 9.35
N GLU A 145 -9.15 -27.38 9.06
CA GLU A 145 -8.66 -26.42 10.06
C GLU A 145 -9.60 -25.20 10.15
N ALA A 146 -9.49 -24.44 11.23
CA ALA A 146 -10.27 -23.22 11.39
C ALA A 146 -9.95 -22.22 10.26
N PRO A 147 -10.96 -21.81 9.46
CA PRO A 147 -10.73 -20.93 8.33
C PRO A 147 -10.52 -19.47 8.73
N VAL A 148 -10.06 -18.67 7.78
CA VAL A 148 -10.03 -17.21 7.87
C VAL A 148 -11.39 -16.66 7.44
N VAL A 149 -11.93 -15.73 8.22
CA VAL A 149 -13.21 -15.06 7.98
C VAL A 149 -12.96 -13.61 7.61
N LYS A 150 -13.47 -13.19 6.46
CA LYS A 150 -13.25 -11.84 5.94
C LYS A 150 -14.58 -11.17 5.58
N ALA A 151 -14.84 -9.97 6.12
CA ALA A 151 -15.93 -9.13 5.64
C ALA A 151 -15.63 -8.68 4.20
N ASP A 152 -16.65 -8.66 3.34
CA ASP A 152 -16.53 -8.10 1.99
C ASP A 152 -16.45 -6.57 2.05
N GLY A 153 -15.73 -5.97 1.10
CA GLY A 153 -15.54 -4.53 1.05
C GLY A 153 -14.36 -4.00 1.89
N LEU A 154 -14.22 -2.68 1.88
CA LEU A 154 -13.14 -1.97 2.56
C LEU A 154 -13.42 -1.93 4.08
N ALA A 155 -12.52 -2.50 4.86
CA ALA A 155 -12.64 -2.57 6.32
C ALA A 155 -11.36 -2.11 7.04
N ALA A 156 -10.47 -1.37 6.36
CA ALA A 156 -9.22 -0.81 6.91
C ALA A 156 -8.39 -1.84 7.72
N GLY A 157 -8.28 -3.08 7.19
CA GLY A 157 -7.55 -4.16 7.85
C GLY A 157 -8.25 -4.82 9.04
N LYS A 158 -9.39 -4.28 9.49
CA LYS A 158 -10.13 -4.81 10.67
C LYS A 158 -11.17 -5.89 10.31
N GLY A 159 -11.48 -6.06 9.02
CA GLY A 159 -12.47 -7.01 8.53
C GLY A 159 -11.93 -8.44 8.30
N VAL A 160 -10.78 -8.81 8.88
CA VAL A 160 -10.16 -10.12 8.72
C VAL A 160 -9.92 -10.74 10.08
N VAL A 161 -10.48 -11.92 10.29
CA VAL A 161 -10.29 -12.72 11.50
C VAL A 161 -9.63 -14.05 11.14
N VAL A 162 -8.40 -14.24 11.59
CA VAL A 162 -7.69 -15.52 11.53
C VAL A 162 -8.11 -16.29 12.77
N ALA A 163 -9.05 -17.21 12.62
CA ALA A 163 -9.61 -17.95 13.75
C ALA A 163 -8.69 -19.12 14.16
N ASP A 164 -8.62 -19.38 15.47
CA ASP A 164 -7.90 -20.53 16.01
C ASP A 164 -8.80 -21.76 16.14
N THR A 165 -10.11 -21.56 16.16
CA THR A 165 -11.12 -22.62 16.26
C THR A 165 -12.29 -22.35 15.32
N HIS A 166 -13.00 -23.41 14.91
CA HIS A 166 -14.24 -23.28 14.11
C HIS A 166 -15.31 -22.46 14.85
N ALA A 167 -15.35 -22.54 16.18
CA ALA A 167 -16.28 -21.74 16.99
C ALA A 167 -15.97 -20.24 16.89
N GLN A 168 -14.69 -19.85 16.96
CA GLN A 168 -14.29 -18.47 16.77
C GLN A 168 -14.56 -17.98 15.32
N ALA A 169 -14.36 -18.85 14.32
CA ALA A 169 -14.68 -18.51 12.92
C ALA A 169 -16.19 -18.23 12.78
N LEU A 170 -17.05 -19.05 13.40
CA LEU A 170 -18.49 -18.87 13.35
C LEU A 170 -18.94 -17.62 14.09
N GLU A 171 -18.35 -17.32 15.24
CA GLU A 171 -18.63 -16.09 15.98
C GLU A 171 -18.25 -14.85 15.16
N ALA A 172 -17.06 -14.87 14.53
CA ALA A 172 -16.62 -13.80 13.66
C ALA A 172 -17.56 -13.62 12.44
N ALA A 173 -17.97 -14.71 11.78
CA ALA A 173 -18.90 -14.65 10.67
C ALA A 173 -20.26 -14.06 11.08
N ARG A 174 -20.81 -14.47 12.24
CA ARG A 174 -22.06 -13.92 12.81
C ARG A 174 -21.93 -12.42 13.09
N ALA A 175 -20.86 -12.02 13.75
CA ALA A 175 -20.60 -10.61 14.06
C ALA A 175 -20.51 -9.74 12.79
N MET A 176 -19.90 -10.25 11.73
CA MET A 176 -19.83 -9.57 10.44
C MET A 176 -21.21 -9.51 9.75
N LEU A 177 -21.90 -10.65 9.61
CA LEU A 177 -23.19 -10.77 8.93
C LEU A 177 -24.31 -9.97 9.61
N SER A 178 -24.22 -9.75 10.93
CA SER A 178 -25.16 -8.90 11.66
C SER A 178 -25.15 -7.44 11.19
N GLY A 179 -24.08 -7.01 10.46
CA GLY A 179 -23.89 -5.64 10.01
C GLY A 179 -23.48 -4.65 11.12
N ALA A 180 -23.45 -5.09 12.38
CA ALA A 180 -23.16 -4.20 13.51
C ALA A 180 -21.75 -3.61 13.48
N ALA A 181 -20.76 -4.38 13.01
CA ALA A 181 -19.35 -3.96 12.99
C ALA A 181 -18.92 -3.29 11.68
N PHE A 182 -19.50 -3.68 10.53
CA PHE A 182 -19.00 -3.30 9.20
C PHE A 182 -20.11 -2.76 8.26
N GLY A 183 -21.33 -2.53 8.75
CA GLY A 183 -22.42 -1.99 7.95
C GLY A 183 -22.68 -2.80 6.67
N ALA A 184 -22.69 -2.14 5.51
CA ALA A 184 -22.94 -2.81 4.23
C ALA A 184 -21.83 -3.81 3.84
N ALA A 185 -20.58 -3.58 4.25
CA ALA A 185 -19.46 -4.48 3.99
C ALA A 185 -19.57 -5.84 4.70
N GLY A 186 -20.33 -5.90 5.81
CA GLY A 186 -20.57 -7.15 6.55
C GLY A 186 -21.66 -8.05 5.98
N ARG A 187 -22.47 -7.58 5.02
CA ARG A 187 -23.58 -8.37 4.45
C ARG A 187 -23.13 -9.58 3.63
N THR A 188 -21.90 -9.59 3.20
CA THR A 188 -21.25 -10.69 2.50
C THR A 188 -19.96 -11.01 3.24
N VAL A 189 -19.71 -12.29 3.46
CA VAL A 189 -18.52 -12.78 4.15
C VAL A 189 -17.82 -13.81 3.27
N VAL A 190 -16.49 -13.71 3.18
CA VAL A 190 -15.63 -14.71 2.57
C VAL A 190 -15.04 -15.58 3.67
N ILE A 191 -15.27 -16.88 3.58
CA ILE A 191 -14.66 -17.90 4.44
C ILE A 191 -13.63 -18.61 3.60
N GLU A 192 -12.36 -18.54 4.00
CA GLU A 192 -11.27 -19.09 3.20
C GLU A 192 -10.31 -19.94 4.01
N GLU A 193 -9.67 -20.85 3.31
CA GLU A 193 -8.63 -21.70 3.85
C GLU A 193 -7.49 -20.89 4.45
N ARG A 194 -7.04 -21.31 5.64
CA ARG A 194 -5.84 -20.75 6.25
C ARG A 194 -4.61 -21.30 5.53
N VAL A 195 -3.97 -20.47 4.71
CA VAL A 195 -2.70 -20.82 4.04
C VAL A 195 -1.52 -20.44 4.94
N SER A 196 -0.53 -21.33 4.99
CA SER A 196 0.68 -21.18 5.81
C SER A 196 1.88 -20.78 4.96
N GLY A 197 2.77 -19.97 5.52
CA GLY A 197 3.97 -19.53 4.83
C GLY A 197 4.48 -18.18 5.34
N ALA A 198 5.24 -17.51 4.50
CA ALA A 198 5.71 -16.15 4.73
C ALA A 198 5.01 -15.18 3.77
N GLU A 199 4.57 -14.04 4.30
CA GLU A 199 3.93 -13.01 3.47
C GLU A 199 4.97 -12.25 2.65
N ALA A 200 4.60 -11.91 1.41
CA ALA A 200 5.34 -11.02 0.52
C ALA A 200 4.39 -10.07 -0.20
N SER A 201 4.86 -8.86 -0.45
CA SER A 201 4.15 -7.82 -1.18
C SER A 201 4.81 -7.61 -2.55
N MET A 202 4.04 -7.83 -3.63
CA MET A 202 4.50 -7.58 -5.00
C MET A 202 3.64 -6.50 -5.64
N HIS A 203 4.28 -5.54 -6.30
CA HIS A 203 3.60 -4.43 -6.97
C HIS A 203 3.91 -4.44 -8.46
N ALA A 204 2.93 -4.09 -9.27
CA ALA A 204 3.10 -3.84 -10.69
C ALA A 204 2.49 -2.49 -11.08
N ILE A 205 3.21 -1.71 -11.88
CA ILE A 205 2.65 -0.55 -12.58
C ILE A 205 2.06 -1.07 -13.88
N CYS A 206 0.76 -0.84 -14.09
CA CYS A 206 -0.04 -1.42 -15.18
C CYS A 206 -0.63 -0.34 -16.07
N ASP A 207 -0.67 -0.59 -17.39
CA ASP A 207 -1.23 0.33 -18.40
C ASP A 207 -2.52 -0.16 -19.06
N GLY A 208 -3.07 -1.26 -18.57
CA GLY A 208 -4.24 -1.93 -19.13
C GLY A 208 -3.91 -3.25 -19.83
N GLU A 209 -2.76 -3.37 -20.46
CA GLU A 209 -2.30 -4.58 -21.15
C GLU A 209 -0.93 -5.04 -20.67
N ARG A 210 -0.02 -4.08 -20.43
CA ARG A 210 1.36 -4.31 -20.02
C ARG A 210 1.56 -3.91 -18.57
N PHE A 211 2.63 -4.43 -17.98
CA PHE A 211 3.02 -4.05 -16.63
C PHE A 211 4.53 -4.15 -16.41
N VAL A 212 5.00 -3.42 -15.41
CA VAL A 212 6.37 -3.48 -14.89
C VAL A 212 6.30 -3.90 -13.44
N LEU A 213 6.93 -5.03 -13.09
CA LEU A 213 7.05 -5.46 -11.69
C LEU A 213 8.04 -4.57 -10.95
N LEU A 214 7.68 -4.20 -9.74
CA LEU A 214 8.55 -3.56 -8.78
C LEU A 214 9.21 -4.62 -7.88
N PRO A 215 10.29 -4.27 -7.16
CA PRO A 215 10.92 -5.20 -6.22
C PRO A 215 9.92 -5.74 -5.20
N ALA A 216 10.10 -7.00 -4.81
CA ALA A 216 9.31 -7.58 -3.73
C ALA A 216 9.60 -6.84 -2.42
N ALA A 217 8.59 -6.56 -1.63
CA ALA A 217 8.72 -6.03 -0.28
C ALA A 217 8.17 -7.01 0.75
N GLN A 218 8.59 -6.89 2.00
CA GLN A 218 8.03 -7.65 3.11
C GLN A 218 7.67 -6.72 4.26
N ASP A 219 6.37 -6.68 4.58
CA ASP A 219 5.80 -5.86 5.64
C ASP A 219 5.71 -6.63 6.98
N HIS A 220 5.57 -5.88 8.07
CA HIS A 220 5.39 -6.36 9.44
C HIS A 220 4.06 -5.82 9.97
N LYS A 221 3.01 -6.64 9.88
CA LYS A 221 1.63 -6.19 10.14
C LYS A 221 1.25 -6.10 11.62
N ARG A 222 1.91 -6.88 12.50
CA ARG A 222 1.61 -6.86 13.93
C ARG A 222 2.27 -5.69 14.63
N ILE A 223 1.58 -5.14 15.66
CA ILE A 223 2.01 -3.93 16.36
C ILE A 223 3.28 -4.10 17.18
N PHE A 224 3.52 -5.29 17.78
CA PHE A 224 4.65 -5.56 18.66
C PHE A 224 5.69 -6.48 18.04
N ASP A 225 6.93 -6.40 18.58
CA ASP A 225 8.03 -7.29 18.23
C ASP A 225 7.62 -8.77 18.34
N GLY A 226 8.23 -9.62 17.51
CA GLY A 226 7.92 -11.04 17.42
C GLY A 226 6.53 -11.33 16.86
N ASP A 227 5.99 -10.44 16.03
CA ASP A 227 4.66 -10.54 15.39
C ASP A 227 3.53 -10.80 16.40
N ARG A 228 3.51 -10.03 17.48
CA ARG A 228 2.51 -10.09 18.53
C ARG A 228 1.56 -8.90 18.50
N GLY A 229 0.42 -9.07 19.19
CA GLY A 229 -0.61 -8.02 19.28
C GLY A 229 -1.53 -7.97 18.05
N PRO A 230 -2.37 -6.94 17.96
CA PRO A 230 -3.30 -6.77 16.83
C PRO A 230 -2.60 -6.47 15.50
N ASN A 231 -3.30 -6.75 14.40
CA ASN A 231 -2.90 -6.30 13.07
C ASN A 231 -3.02 -4.79 12.95
N THR A 232 -2.16 -4.22 12.13
CA THR A 232 -2.09 -2.78 11.82
C THR A 232 -2.06 -2.57 10.30
N GLY A 233 -1.93 -1.34 9.86
CA GLY A 233 -1.65 -1.00 8.46
C GLY A 233 -0.20 -1.27 8.03
N GLY A 234 0.65 -1.84 8.91
CA GLY A 234 2.07 -2.07 8.69
C GLY A 234 2.93 -1.21 9.63
N MET A 235 3.88 -1.87 10.31
CA MET A 235 4.80 -1.27 11.28
C MET A 235 6.21 -1.07 10.73
N GLY A 236 6.45 -1.55 9.51
CA GLY A 236 7.71 -1.41 8.80
C GLY A 236 7.88 -2.46 7.73
N THR A 237 8.72 -2.15 6.78
CA THR A 237 8.93 -2.96 5.58
C THR A 237 10.35 -2.82 5.06
N TYR A 238 10.77 -3.75 4.22
CA TYR A 238 12.03 -3.67 3.50
C TYR A 238 11.91 -4.20 2.08
N ALA A 239 12.77 -3.73 1.20
CA ALA A 239 12.88 -4.16 -0.19
C ALA A 239 14.36 -4.09 -0.66
N PRO A 240 14.77 -5.01 -1.58
CA PRO A 240 14.05 -6.18 -2.03
C PRO A 240 13.95 -7.24 -0.92
N ALA A 241 12.85 -8.01 -0.91
CA ALA A 241 12.65 -9.10 0.03
C ALA A 241 13.34 -10.38 -0.47
N PRO A 242 14.33 -10.94 0.26
CA PRO A 242 15.06 -12.14 -0.18
C PRO A 242 14.19 -13.40 -0.32
N LEU A 243 13.00 -13.38 0.29
CA LEU A 243 12.01 -14.46 0.17
C LEU A 243 11.62 -14.71 -1.29
N VAL A 244 11.56 -13.64 -2.12
CA VAL A 244 11.17 -13.74 -3.52
C VAL A 244 12.42 -13.84 -4.39
N THR A 245 12.81 -15.07 -4.72
CA THR A 245 13.89 -15.35 -5.66
C THR A 245 13.51 -14.95 -7.09
N ALA A 246 14.48 -14.85 -8.00
CA ALA A 246 14.23 -14.54 -9.42
C ALA A 246 13.26 -15.56 -10.07
N GLU A 247 13.41 -16.85 -9.76
CA GLU A 247 12.51 -17.90 -10.26
C GLU A 247 11.07 -17.71 -9.72
N LEU A 248 10.94 -17.41 -8.44
CA LEU A 248 9.64 -17.17 -7.83
C LEU A 248 9.00 -15.88 -8.38
N GLN A 249 9.79 -14.86 -8.65
CA GLN A 249 9.32 -13.63 -9.28
C GLN A 249 8.74 -13.88 -10.69
N GLU A 250 9.37 -14.72 -11.49
CA GLU A 250 8.83 -15.10 -12.81
C GLU A 250 7.54 -15.93 -12.69
N ARG A 251 7.45 -16.83 -11.73
CA ARG A 251 6.19 -17.52 -11.45
C ARG A 251 5.09 -16.57 -11.03
N ILE A 252 5.37 -15.62 -10.12
CA ILE A 252 4.42 -14.57 -9.70
C ILE A 252 4.00 -13.71 -10.90
N ARG A 253 4.93 -13.37 -11.81
CA ARG A 253 4.63 -12.68 -13.06
C ARG A 253 3.54 -13.39 -13.84
N HIS A 254 3.75 -14.69 -14.13
CA HIS A 254 2.86 -15.48 -14.98
C HIS A 254 1.58 -15.92 -14.29
N GLU A 255 1.69 -16.41 -13.03
CA GLU A 255 0.56 -17.03 -12.33
C GLU A 255 -0.38 -15.99 -11.70
N ILE A 256 0.11 -14.79 -11.37
CA ILE A 256 -0.66 -13.73 -10.71
C ILE A 256 -0.94 -12.56 -11.68
N PHE A 257 0.10 -11.82 -12.10
CA PHE A 257 -0.10 -10.54 -12.78
C PHE A 257 -0.58 -10.70 -14.22
N GLU A 258 0.00 -11.57 -15.02
CA GLU A 258 -0.45 -11.79 -16.41
C GLU A 258 -1.88 -12.33 -16.46
N ARG A 259 -2.23 -13.25 -15.54
CA ARG A 259 -3.60 -13.77 -15.46
C ARG A 259 -4.58 -12.70 -15.00
N ALA A 260 -4.19 -11.86 -14.03
CA ALA A 260 -5.03 -10.77 -13.55
C ALA A 260 -5.27 -9.72 -14.64
N LEU A 261 -4.23 -9.23 -15.32
CA LEU A 261 -4.41 -8.23 -16.36
C LEU A 261 -5.22 -8.76 -17.54
N ARG A 262 -4.91 -9.99 -18.01
CA ARG A 262 -5.69 -10.63 -19.06
C ARG A 262 -7.15 -10.76 -18.66
N GLY A 263 -7.44 -11.23 -17.45
CA GLY A 263 -8.80 -11.37 -16.95
C GLY A 263 -9.54 -10.04 -16.89
N MET A 264 -8.87 -8.97 -16.48
CA MET A 264 -9.47 -7.63 -16.44
C MET A 264 -9.78 -7.09 -17.85
N VAL A 265 -8.94 -7.39 -18.85
CA VAL A 265 -9.21 -7.05 -20.27
C VAL A 265 -10.40 -7.87 -20.78
N GLU A 266 -10.43 -9.19 -20.53
CA GLU A 266 -11.52 -10.08 -20.94
C GLU A 266 -12.88 -9.69 -20.33
N ASP A 267 -12.87 -9.23 -19.06
CA ASP A 267 -14.07 -8.71 -18.37
C ASP A 267 -14.46 -7.28 -18.87
N GLY A 268 -13.68 -6.66 -19.76
CA GLY A 268 -13.97 -5.33 -20.33
C GLY A 268 -13.52 -4.17 -19.45
N HIS A 269 -12.69 -4.40 -18.44
CA HIS A 269 -12.23 -3.41 -17.47
C HIS A 269 -10.70 -3.41 -17.34
N PRO A 270 -9.95 -3.05 -18.43
CA PRO A 270 -8.49 -3.08 -18.40
C PRO A 270 -7.94 -2.27 -17.22
N PHE A 271 -7.02 -2.87 -16.46
CA PHE A 271 -6.51 -2.31 -15.22
C PHE A 271 -5.35 -1.35 -15.48
N ARG A 272 -5.56 -0.06 -15.23
CA ARG A 272 -4.52 0.99 -15.26
C ARG A 272 -4.29 1.53 -13.86
N GLY A 273 -3.04 1.50 -13.41
CA GLY A 273 -2.69 1.87 -12.04
C GLY A 273 -1.67 0.95 -11.43
N VAL A 274 -1.61 0.90 -10.11
CA VAL A 274 -0.79 -0.08 -9.40
C VAL A 274 -1.65 -1.23 -8.95
N LEU A 275 -1.28 -2.43 -9.38
CA LEU A 275 -1.81 -3.68 -8.84
C LEU A 275 -0.80 -4.21 -7.81
N PHE A 276 -1.23 -4.29 -6.57
CA PHE A 276 -0.46 -4.85 -5.47
C PHE A 276 -1.05 -6.19 -5.08
N ALA A 277 -0.27 -7.25 -5.19
CA ALA A 277 -0.61 -8.60 -4.76
C ALA A 277 0.00 -8.88 -3.37
N GLY A 278 -0.84 -9.09 -2.36
CA GLY A 278 -0.46 -9.68 -1.09
C GLY A 278 -0.41 -11.20 -1.25
N LEU A 279 0.76 -11.78 -1.07
CA LEU A 279 1.03 -13.19 -1.34
C LEU A 279 1.42 -13.92 -0.07
N MET A 280 1.02 -15.19 0.04
CA MET A 280 1.59 -16.16 0.96
C MET A 280 2.47 -17.12 0.18
N ILE A 281 3.71 -17.32 0.63
CA ILE A 281 4.69 -18.20 0.01
C ILE A 281 5.00 -19.30 1.01
N SER A 282 4.67 -20.55 0.65
CA SER A 282 4.91 -21.72 1.51
C SER A 282 6.40 -22.08 1.56
N GLU A 283 6.77 -22.96 2.49
CA GLU A 283 8.14 -23.52 2.57
C GLU A 283 8.53 -24.30 1.31
N THR A 284 7.54 -24.83 0.56
CA THR A 284 7.73 -25.50 -0.73
C THR A 284 7.67 -24.57 -1.93
N SER A 285 7.70 -23.23 -1.67
CA SER A 285 7.61 -22.20 -2.71
C SER A 285 6.29 -22.19 -3.51
N GLU A 286 5.21 -22.68 -2.90
CA GLU A 286 3.87 -22.51 -3.45
C GLU A 286 3.37 -21.09 -3.20
N ILE A 287 2.73 -20.51 -4.23
CA ILE A 287 2.22 -19.14 -4.19
C ILE A 287 0.71 -19.19 -3.95
N SER A 288 0.23 -18.41 -2.99
CA SER A 288 -1.20 -18.16 -2.78
C SER A 288 -1.48 -16.67 -2.70
N LEU A 289 -2.38 -16.19 -3.55
CA LEU A 289 -2.89 -14.83 -3.48
C LEU A 289 -3.80 -14.68 -2.25
N LEU A 290 -3.43 -13.78 -1.35
CA LEU A 290 -4.24 -13.41 -0.18
C LEU A 290 -5.27 -12.34 -0.52
N GLU A 291 -4.82 -11.30 -1.23
CA GLU A 291 -5.62 -10.16 -1.66
C GLU A 291 -4.93 -9.39 -2.77
N PHE A 292 -5.72 -8.65 -3.56
CA PHE A 292 -5.23 -7.54 -4.35
C PHE A 292 -5.53 -6.22 -3.66
N ASN A 293 -4.60 -5.28 -3.81
CA ASN A 293 -4.83 -3.87 -3.55
C ASN A 293 -4.60 -3.11 -4.87
N VAL A 294 -5.42 -2.08 -5.12
CA VAL A 294 -5.45 -1.37 -6.42
C VAL A 294 -4.69 -0.05 -6.38
N ARG A 295 -3.74 0.04 -5.50
CA ARG A 295 -2.91 1.21 -5.20
C ARG A 295 -1.57 0.77 -4.63
N PHE A 296 -0.66 1.71 -4.53
CA PHE A 296 0.59 1.47 -3.81
C PHE A 296 0.35 1.07 -2.34
N GLY A 297 1.17 0.19 -1.80
CA GLY A 297 1.14 -0.20 -0.39
C GLY A 297 1.63 0.92 0.56
N ASP A 298 1.30 0.84 1.81
CA ASP A 298 1.78 1.72 2.86
C ASP A 298 2.07 0.87 4.13
N PRO A 299 3.33 0.59 4.49
CA PRO A 299 4.53 1.38 4.18
C PRO A 299 5.42 0.89 3.01
N GLU A 300 4.98 -0.01 2.13
CA GLU A 300 5.82 -0.55 1.06
C GLU A 300 6.30 0.53 0.08
N THR A 301 5.48 1.53 -0.21
CA THR A 301 5.83 2.63 -1.11
C THR A 301 7.11 3.34 -0.68
N GLN A 302 7.30 3.55 0.62
CA GLN A 302 8.45 4.25 1.16
C GLN A 302 9.77 3.58 0.77
N VAL A 303 9.84 2.25 0.86
CA VAL A 303 11.03 1.50 0.46
C VAL A 303 11.13 1.34 -1.05
N LEU A 304 10.00 1.14 -1.75
CA LEU A 304 9.99 1.04 -3.22
C LEU A 304 10.50 2.32 -3.87
N MET A 305 10.03 3.48 -3.41
CA MET A 305 10.49 4.78 -3.93
C MET A 305 11.97 5.04 -3.66
N ALA A 306 12.53 4.46 -2.60
CA ALA A 306 13.95 4.58 -2.28
C ALA A 306 14.85 3.71 -3.16
N VAL A 307 14.36 2.60 -3.72
CA VAL A 307 15.13 1.68 -4.57
C VAL A 307 14.76 1.76 -6.07
N LEU A 308 13.81 2.61 -6.45
CA LEU A 308 13.48 2.87 -7.84
C LEU A 308 14.32 4.01 -8.39
N ASP A 309 15.00 3.75 -9.50
CA ASP A 309 15.68 4.74 -10.34
C ASP A 309 14.84 4.99 -11.62
N GLY A 310 15.28 5.91 -12.50
CA GLY A 310 14.57 6.29 -13.72
C GLY A 310 13.55 7.41 -13.51
N ASP A 311 12.68 7.63 -14.49
CA ASP A 311 11.67 8.72 -14.48
C ASP A 311 10.29 8.17 -14.11
N LEU A 312 9.97 8.19 -12.81
CA LEU A 312 8.68 7.71 -12.30
C LEU A 312 7.51 8.53 -12.88
N ALA A 313 7.66 9.84 -13.01
CA ALA A 313 6.58 10.69 -13.50
C ALA A 313 6.22 10.37 -14.97
N GLU A 314 7.22 10.19 -15.83
CA GLU A 314 7.01 9.76 -17.21
C GLU A 314 6.41 8.36 -17.28
N ALA A 315 6.87 7.43 -16.42
CA ALA A 315 6.35 6.07 -16.38
C ALA A 315 4.87 6.02 -15.98
N LEU A 316 4.47 6.75 -14.92
CA LEU A 316 3.05 6.79 -14.50
C LEU A 316 2.17 7.52 -15.52
N ALA A 317 2.67 8.59 -16.15
CA ALA A 317 1.93 9.28 -17.21
C ALA A 317 1.76 8.39 -18.45
N ALA A 318 2.78 7.63 -18.83
CA ALA A 318 2.70 6.66 -19.91
C ALA A 318 1.72 5.52 -19.57
N ALA A 319 1.78 4.99 -18.37
CA ALA A 319 0.83 3.95 -17.92
C ALA A 319 -0.63 4.44 -17.92
N ALA A 320 -0.88 5.68 -17.47
CA ALA A 320 -2.21 6.29 -17.51
C ALA A 320 -2.78 6.38 -18.94
N ARG A 321 -1.91 6.53 -19.94
CA ARG A 321 -2.31 6.59 -21.38
C ARG A 321 -2.34 5.23 -22.07
N GLY A 322 -1.92 4.14 -21.43
CA GLY A 322 -1.79 2.83 -22.08
C GLY A 322 -0.50 2.67 -22.91
N GLU A 323 0.53 3.42 -22.58
CA GLU A 323 1.79 3.53 -23.36
C GLU A 323 3.02 3.18 -22.50
N LEU A 324 2.87 2.34 -21.48
CA LEU A 324 3.94 2.01 -20.55
C LEU A 324 5.15 1.41 -21.27
N ARG A 325 6.31 1.95 -20.96
CA ARG A 325 7.60 1.51 -21.46
C ARG A 325 8.45 1.05 -20.26
N PRO A 326 8.81 -0.24 -20.20
CA PRO A 326 9.55 -0.80 -19.06
C PRO A 326 10.88 -0.10 -18.78
N GLU A 327 11.57 0.38 -19.82
CA GLU A 327 12.86 1.06 -19.73
C GLU A 327 12.83 2.42 -18.99
N LEU A 328 11.63 2.98 -18.74
CA LEU A 328 11.48 4.20 -17.95
C LEU A 328 11.80 4.01 -16.47
N LEU A 329 11.71 2.78 -16.00
CA LEU A 329 11.96 2.41 -14.61
C LEU A 329 13.13 1.45 -14.51
N GLN A 330 14.00 1.70 -13.56
CA GLN A 330 15.12 0.86 -13.22
C GLN A 330 15.09 0.57 -11.74
N VAL A 331 15.52 -0.61 -11.35
CA VAL A 331 15.65 -0.99 -9.95
C VAL A 331 17.11 -0.87 -9.56
N SER A 332 17.38 -0.09 -8.52
CA SER A 332 18.70 0.00 -7.92
C SER A 332 19.12 -1.35 -7.32
N PRO A 333 20.42 -1.69 -7.33
CA PRO A 333 20.91 -2.83 -6.58
C PRO A 333 20.90 -2.64 -5.05
N ASP A 334 20.58 -1.43 -4.58
CA ASP A 334 20.53 -1.10 -3.16
C ASP A 334 19.30 -1.71 -2.45
N HIS A 335 19.35 -1.67 -1.14
CA HIS A 335 18.28 -2.09 -0.25
C HIS A 335 17.67 -0.88 0.46
N ALA A 336 16.40 -0.97 0.81
CA ALA A 336 15.75 0.01 1.67
C ALA A 336 14.97 -0.66 2.80
N LEU A 337 14.88 0.03 3.94
CA LEU A 337 14.10 -0.37 5.09
C LEU A 337 13.37 0.83 5.67
N CYS A 338 12.10 0.66 5.97
CA CYS A 338 11.23 1.67 6.59
C CYS A 338 10.77 1.20 7.97
N ILE A 339 10.90 2.06 8.97
CA ILE A 339 10.35 1.88 10.31
C ILE A 339 9.19 2.84 10.49
N VAL A 340 8.03 2.33 10.88
CA VAL A 340 6.86 3.16 11.18
C VAL A 340 6.90 3.56 12.65
N LEU A 341 6.89 4.86 12.92
CA LEU A 341 6.69 5.43 14.24
C LEU A 341 5.19 5.70 14.43
N ALA A 342 4.59 5.04 15.41
CA ALA A 342 3.16 5.12 15.70
C ALA A 342 2.88 5.88 17.01
N ALA A 343 1.70 6.48 17.08
CA ALA A 343 1.20 7.17 18.27
C ALA A 343 0.80 6.18 19.38
N ALA A 344 0.80 6.65 20.61
CA ALA A 344 0.25 5.88 21.75
C ALA A 344 -1.18 5.46 21.46
N GLY A 345 -1.54 4.24 21.80
CA GLY A 345 -2.89 3.68 21.61
C GLY A 345 -3.21 3.20 20.20
N TYR A 346 -2.29 3.33 19.22
CA TYR A 346 -2.47 2.74 17.91
C TYR A 346 -2.43 1.19 17.99
N PRO A 347 -3.29 0.41 17.28
CA PRO A 347 -4.19 0.85 16.21
C PRO A 347 -5.61 1.23 16.65
N GLU A 348 -6.01 1.06 17.90
CA GLU A 348 -7.42 1.17 18.32
C GLU A 348 -7.85 2.61 18.58
N GLY A 349 -7.08 3.34 19.37
CA GLY A 349 -7.39 4.72 19.79
C GLY A 349 -6.14 5.59 19.83
N PRO A 350 -5.57 5.98 18.67
CA PRO A 350 -4.31 6.73 18.64
C PRO A 350 -4.48 8.12 19.23
N ARG A 351 -3.56 8.48 20.13
CA ARG A 351 -3.44 9.81 20.67
C ARG A 351 -2.86 10.76 19.62
N THR A 352 -3.39 11.98 19.56
CA THR A 352 -2.95 13.01 18.61
C THR A 352 -2.59 14.32 19.31
N GLY A 353 -1.87 15.19 18.62
CA GLY A 353 -1.48 16.51 19.11
C GLY A 353 -0.14 16.57 19.82
N ASP A 354 0.61 15.49 19.87
CA ASP A 354 1.95 15.44 20.47
C ASP A 354 2.98 16.11 19.57
N VAL A 355 3.79 17.01 20.12
CA VAL A 355 4.86 17.69 19.39
C VAL A 355 5.95 16.70 19.03
N ILE A 356 6.37 16.72 17.76
CA ILE A 356 7.41 15.85 17.22
C ILE A 356 8.71 16.63 17.15
N THR A 357 9.78 16.06 17.72
CA THR A 357 11.13 16.62 17.72
C THR A 357 12.13 15.66 17.11
N GLY A 358 13.33 16.16 16.77
CA GLY A 358 14.43 15.34 16.24
C GLY A 358 14.34 15.04 14.74
N LEU A 359 13.39 15.62 14.00
CA LEU A 359 13.22 15.41 12.56
C LEU A 359 14.47 15.77 11.76
N ASP A 360 15.08 16.93 12.05
CA ASP A 360 16.31 17.40 11.37
C ASP A 360 17.49 16.48 11.66
N THR A 361 17.61 16.00 12.90
CA THR A 361 18.66 15.03 13.29
C THR A 361 18.49 13.70 12.56
N ALA A 362 17.26 13.21 12.42
CA ALA A 362 16.97 12.02 11.66
C ALA A 362 17.29 12.19 10.16
N ALA A 363 16.89 13.30 9.58
CA ALA A 363 17.12 13.62 8.16
C ALA A 363 18.61 13.84 7.84
N ALA A 364 19.43 14.19 8.83
CA ALA A 364 20.89 14.33 8.67
C ALA A 364 21.63 12.97 8.56
N VAL A 365 20.99 11.84 8.88
CA VAL A 365 21.61 10.51 8.70
C VAL A 365 21.68 10.19 7.21
N PRO A 366 22.89 9.87 6.65
CA PRO A 366 23.05 9.65 5.22
C PRO A 366 22.13 8.56 4.68
N GLY A 367 21.45 8.84 3.56
CA GLY A 367 20.52 7.89 2.91
C GLY A 367 19.18 7.72 3.61
N VAL A 368 18.88 8.55 4.61
CA VAL A 368 17.60 8.55 5.32
C VAL A 368 16.64 9.59 4.74
N GLN A 369 15.39 9.21 4.62
CA GLN A 369 14.24 10.09 4.38
C GLN A 369 13.17 9.84 5.43
N VAL A 370 12.60 10.91 6.00
CA VAL A 370 11.50 10.83 6.96
C VAL A 370 10.21 11.22 6.25
N PHE A 371 9.34 10.24 6.05
CA PHE A 371 8.05 10.45 5.43
C PHE A 371 6.98 10.71 6.48
N HIS A 372 6.30 11.83 6.36
CA HIS A 372 5.18 12.21 7.20
C HIS A 372 3.92 11.43 6.78
N ALA A 373 3.20 10.89 7.76
CA ALA A 373 1.90 10.27 7.60
C ALA A 373 0.86 11.05 8.43
N GLY A 374 0.48 10.55 9.59
CA GLY A 374 -0.43 11.24 10.50
C GLY A 374 0.26 12.42 11.21
N THR A 375 0.54 13.49 10.48
CA THR A 375 1.16 14.71 11.01
C THR A 375 0.45 15.95 10.49
N SER A 376 0.42 17.00 11.31
CA SER A 376 -0.07 18.34 10.93
C SER A 376 0.84 19.43 11.50
N LEU A 377 0.70 20.64 10.97
CA LEU A 377 1.34 21.82 11.52
C LEU A 377 0.40 22.52 12.50
N ARG A 378 0.90 22.83 13.72
CA ARG A 378 0.21 23.60 14.72
C ARG A 378 1.19 24.59 15.36
N ASP A 379 0.91 25.87 15.24
CA ASP A 379 1.76 26.95 15.76
C ASP A 379 3.23 26.86 15.30
N GLY A 380 3.44 26.47 14.03
CA GLY A 380 4.76 26.28 13.44
C GLY A 380 5.48 25.00 13.86
N GLN A 381 4.88 24.18 14.70
CA GLN A 381 5.42 22.88 15.12
C GLN A 381 4.73 21.72 14.40
N VAL A 382 5.49 20.67 14.11
CA VAL A 382 4.94 19.41 13.63
C VAL A 382 4.37 18.63 14.80
N VAL A 383 3.10 18.23 14.69
CA VAL A 383 2.41 17.43 15.71
C VAL A 383 1.82 16.16 15.11
N SER A 384 1.63 15.13 15.95
CA SER A 384 0.91 13.90 15.56
C SER A 384 -0.57 14.21 15.29
N SER A 385 -1.13 13.63 14.22
CA SER A 385 -2.54 13.79 13.83
C SER A 385 -3.19 12.46 13.38
N GLY A 386 -2.50 11.33 13.54
CA GLY A 386 -2.99 10.01 13.16
C GLY A 386 -2.24 8.88 13.87
N GLY A 387 -2.63 7.65 13.59
CA GLY A 387 -2.08 6.46 14.25
C GLY A 387 -0.64 6.14 13.83
N ARG A 388 -0.40 5.94 12.53
CA ARG A 388 0.95 5.91 11.96
C ARG A 388 1.37 7.35 11.70
N VAL A 389 2.42 7.78 12.38
CA VAL A 389 2.83 9.19 12.42
C VAL A 389 3.91 9.49 11.39
N LEU A 390 4.97 8.67 11.36
CA LEU A 390 6.11 8.83 10.46
C LEU A 390 6.58 7.48 9.91
N GLY A 391 7.13 7.49 8.70
CA GLY A 391 7.90 6.40 8.13
C GLY A 391 9.37 6.82 8.01
N VAL A 392 10.26 6.24 8.81
CA VAL A 392 11.70 6.51 8.76
C VAL A 392 12.32 5.51 7.80
N THR A 393 12.69 5.95 6.62
CA THR A 393 13.16 5.09 5.53
C THR A 393 14.63 5.36 5.25
N ALA A 394 15.43 4.30 5.22
CA ALA A 394 16.85 4.40 4.86
C ALA A 394 17.18 3.51 3.66
N ARG A 395 18.07 3.99 2.80
CA ARG A 395 18.71 3.27 1.70
C ARG A 395 20.15 2.93 2.06
N GLY A 396 20.62 1.75 1.64
CA GLY A 396 22.00 1.31 1.82
C GLY A 396 22.37 0.24 0.79
N ALA A 397 23.67 0.06 0.55
CA ALA A 397 24.18 -0.96 -0.37
C ALA A 397 23.82 -2.40 0.09
N THR A 398 23.50 -2.57 1.36
CA THR A 398 23.01 -3.83 1.94
C THR A 398 21.82 -3.56 2.86
N LEU A 399 20.99 -4.58 3.07
CA LEU A 399 19.88 -4.48 4.03
C LEU A 399 20.39 -4.16 5.46
N ARG A 400 21.56 -4.68 5.85
CA ARG A 400 22.16 -4.39 7.15
C ARG A 400 22.52 -2.92 7.33
N GLU A 401 23.02 -2.29 6.27
CA GLU A 401 23.34 -0.86 6.27
C GLU A 401 22.06 -0.01 6.31
N ALA A 402 21.07 -0.32 5.48
CA ALA A 402 19.75 0.33 5.51
C ALA A 402 19.10 0.21 6.89
N HIS A 403 19.13 -0.98 7.50
CA HIS A 403 18.63 -1.24 8.85
C HIS A 403 19.33 -0.36 9.90
N ALA A 404 20.66 -0.35 9.95
CA ALA A 404 21.40 0.43 10.93
C ALA A 404 21.07 1.94 10.83
N ARG A 405 21.02 2.49 9.61
CA ARG A 405 20.69 3.90 9.35
C ARG A 405 19.25 4.23 9.76
N ALA A 406 18.28 3.36 9.40
CA ALA A 406 16.87 3.58 9.74
C ALA A 406 16.65 3.60 11.26
N TYR A 407 17.25 2.67 12.00
CA TYR A 407 17.14 2.64 13.46
C TYR A 407 17.86 3.83 14.12
N GLN A 408 19.06 4.19 13.66
CA GLN A 408 19.77 5.39 14.13
C GLN A 408 18.89 6.64 13.99
N ALA A 409 18.24 6.81 12.85
CA ALA A 409 17.36 7.95 12.61
C ALA A 409 16.07 7.87 13.43
N ALA A 410 15.44 6.70 13.50
CA ALA A 410 14.20 6.50 14.27
C ALA A 410 14.39 6.81 15.76
N GLU A 411 15.54 6.45 16.35
CA GLU A 411 15.84 6.72 17.75
C GLU A 411 15.97 8.23 18.05
N SER A 412 16.40 9.04 17.09
CA SER A 412 16.55 10.49 17.28
C SER A 412 15.22 11.26 17.28
N ILE A 413 14.13 10.66 16.78
CA ILE A 413 12.80 11.29 16.74
C ILE A 413 12.07 11.01 18.05
N ALA A 414 11.48 12.02 18.65
CA ALA A 414 10.73 11.90 19.89
C ALA A 414 9.36 12.58 19.83
N PHE A 415 8.35 11.93 20.37
CA PHE A 415 7.04 12.45 20.73
C PHE A 415 6.44 11.57 21.85
N GLU A 416 5.49 12.09 22.59
CA GLU A 416 4.95 11.43 23.79
C GLU A 416 4.27 10.09 23.42
N GLY A 417 4.64 9.01 24.10
CA GLY A 417 4.10 7.68 23.90
C GLY A 417 4.41 7.07 22.53
N ARG A 418 5.45 7.54 21.85
CA ARG A 418 5.95 6.95 20.58
C ARG A 418 6.18 5.47 20.74
N GLN A 419 5.69 4.68 19.76
CA GLN A 419 5.95 3.25 19.67
C GLN A 419 6.41 2.85 18.27
N PHE A 420 7.32 1.91 18.16
CA PHE A 420 7.79 1.28 16.93
C PHE A 420 8.41 -0.07 17.22
N ARG A 421 8.46 -0.92 16.21
CA ARG A 421 9.08 -2.26 16.32
C ARG A 421 10.59 -2.18 16.19
N ARG A 422 11.29 -3.05 16.96
CA ARG A 422 12.75 -3.17 16.96
C ARG A 422 13.27 -4.33 16.11
N ASP A 423 12.37 -5.11 15.52
CA ASP A 423 12.66 -6.34 14.77
C ASP A 423 12.38 -6.25 13.27
N ILE A 424 12.17 -5.02 12.74
CA ILE A 424 11.94 -4.84 11.28
C ILE A 424 13.16 -5.31 10.51
N GLY A 425 12.96 -6.28 9.59
CA GLY A 425 14.04 -6.87 8.79
C GLY A 425 14.85 -7.98 9.48
N ALA A 426 14.58 -8.29 10.75
CA ALA A 426 15.33 -9.31 11.51
C ALA A 426 15.36 -10.68 10.83
N ARG A 427 14.24 -11.10 10.23
CA ARG A 427 14.14 -12.37 9.49
C ARG A 427 15.13 -12.43 8.31
N ALA A 428 15.19 -11.38 7.50
CA ALA A 428 16.08 -11.32 6.35
C ALA A 428 17.56 -11.17 6.73
N LEU A 429 17.83 -10.60 7.91
CA LEU A 429 19.19 -10.44 8.45
C LEU A 429 19.70 -11.67 9.17
N GLY A 430 18.85 -12.70 9.39
CA GLY A 430 19.20 -13.90 10.14
C GLY A 430 19.50 -13.65 11.63
N THR A 431 19.07 -12.52 12.16
CA THR A 431 19.21 -12.20 13.59
C THR A 431 18.04 -12.84 14.34
N ARG A 432 18.31 -13.91 15.09
CA ARG A 432 17.35 -14.46 16.07
C ARG A 432 17.17 -13.44 17.21
N GLN A 433 15.91 -13.15 17.53
CA GLN A 433 15.55 -12.46 18.78
C GLN A 433 15.68 -13.39 19.99
#